data_a641bfa949fffc98e2835139af1630f6
#
_entry.id   a641bfa949fffc98e2835139af1630f6
#
_cell.length_a   1.000
_cell.length_b   1.000
_cell.length_c   1.000
_cell.angle_alpha   90.00
_cell.angle_beta   90.00
_cell.angle_gamma   90.00
#
_symmetry.space_group_name_H-M   'P 1'
#
loop_
_entity.id
_entity.type
_entity.pdbx_description
1 polymer ?
#
loop_
_entity_poly.entity_id
_entity_poly.type
_entity_poly.pdbx_seq_one_letter_code
_entity_poly.pdbx_strand_id
1 'polypeptide(L)'
;PIGQVMSYGNFSGSAPDATLVCAAVPFHFCEYPSETLSDDFLYHWFNGSTQAPDDALERWHEQQKCAQESFDESKLLRVLHISDLHVDGRYMVGSESNCTFGETRYCCHSISANKDLWSKTITDGVVPRANISAPAHYWGNYTCDAPWSLIGSTYEAIRHVGRSHGYDMGLCTGDLVVHDDLFRYSHDLVEYSARSLFDSLAEVLGRHVPVFATLGNHDSSPENFYAPHAMPKHQSTQ
;
A
#
# COMPACT_ATOMS: atom_id res chain seq x y z
N PRO A 1 -17.78 -6.28 11.98
CA PRO A 1 -17.09 -6.79 10.79
C PRO A 1 -16.12 -7.93 11.11
N ILE A 2 -15.15 -7.76 12.04
CA ILE A 2 -14.18 -8.82 12.41
C ILE A 2 -14.89 -10.10 12.86
N GLY A 3 -15.93 -10.01 13.71
CA GLY A 3 -16.69 -11.17 14.16
C GLY A 3 -17.39 -11.94 13.03
N GLN A 4 -17.79 -11.27 11.96
CA GLN A 4 -18.41 -11.92 10.79
C GLN A 4 -17.34 -12.64 9.95
N VAL A 5 -16.19 -12.02 9.72
CA VAL A 5 -15.08 -12.67 8.99
C VAL A 5 -14.61 -13.90 9.74
N MET A 6 -14.46 -13.83 11.06
CA MET A 6 -14.07 -14.95 11.90
C MET A 6 -15.06 -16.12 11.86
N SER A 7 -16.33 -15.91 11.53
CA SER A 7 -17.34 -16.98 11.44
C SER A 7 -17.10 -17.94 10.28
N TYR A 8 -16.25 -17.59 9.31
CA TYR A 8 -15.92 -18.42 8.15
C TYR A 8 -14.55 -19.10 8.23
N GLY A 9 -13.74 -18.74 9.23
CA GLY A 9 -12.43 -19.33 9.47
C GLY A 9 -12.52 -20.62 10.29
N ASN A 10 -11.52 -21.49 10.17
CA ASN A 10 -11.34 -22.65 11.03
C ASN A 10 -10.46 -22.29 12.23
N PHE A 11 -11.08 -21.99 13.37
CA PHE A 11 -10.40 -21.59 14.61
C PHE A 11 -10.29 -22.70 15.63
N SER A 12 -10.43 -23.97 15.23
CA SER A 12 -10.29 -25.10 16.13
C SER A 12 -8.84 -25.54 16.33
N GLY A 13 -8.39 -25.54 17.58
CA GLY A 13 -7.10 -26.10 17.97
C GLY A 13 -5.90 -25.38 17.34
N SER A 14 -5.05 -26.14 16.65
CA SER A 14 -3.85 -25.67 15.95
C SER A 14 -4.09 -25.34 14.47
N ALA A 15 -5.34 -25.07 14.08
CA ALA A 15 -5.63 -24.70 12.70
C ALA A 15 -4.86 -23.41 12.32
N PRO A 16 -4.36 -23.29 11.08
CA PRO A 16 -3.60 -22.13 10.62
C PRO A 16 -4.32 -20.80 10.87
N ASP A 17 -5.64 -20.74 10.64
CA ASP A 17 -6.46 -19.54 10.85
C ASP A 17 -6.47 -19.09 12.32
N ALA A 18 -6.53 -20.06 13.27
CA ALA A 18 -6.50 -19.75 14.71
C ALA A 18 -5.14 -19.18 15.12
N THR A 19 -4.05 -19.74 14.62
CA THR A 19 -2.68 -19.29 14.91
C THR A 19 -2.43 -17.93 14.30
N LEU A 20 -2.86 -17.68 13.07
CA LEU A 20 -2.71 -16.41 12.37
C LEU A 20 -3.48 -15.30 13.08
N VAL A 21 -4.74 -15.55 13.48
CA VAL A 21 -5.52 -14.55 14.22
C VAL A 21 -4.90 -14.26 15.58
N CYS A 22 -4.42 -15.29 16.29
CA CYS A 22 -3.75 -15.10 17.58
C CYS A 22 -2.46 -14.26 17.45
N ALA A 23 -1.71 -14.44 16.37
CA ALA A 23 -0.50 -13.66 16.09
C ALA A 23 -0.82 -12.22 15.66
N ALA A 24 -1.93 -12.01 14.94
CA ALA A 24 -2.33 -10.71 14.39
C ALA A 24 -3.02 -9.77 15.39
N VAL A 25 -3.46 -10.27 16.57
CA VAL A 25 -4.05 -9.38 17.60
C VAL A 25 -3.00 -8.42 18.19
N PRO A 26 -3.38 -7.20 18.61
CA PRO A 26 -2.46 -6.12 19.00
C PRO A 26 -1.44 -6.44 20.09
N PHE A 27 -1.63 -7.53 20.82
CA PHE A 27 -0.74 -7.93 21.93
C PHE A 27 0.17 -9.13 21.59
N HIS A 28 0.13 -9.62 20.34
CA HIS A 28 0.97 -10.73 19.87
C HIS A 28 1.05 -11.91 20.86
N PHE A 29 -0.10 -12.45 21.23
CA PHE A 29 -0.19 -13.57 22.18
C PHE A 29 0.41 -14.87 21.64
N CYS A 30 0.57 -14.97 20.32
CA CYS A 30 1.19 -16.09 19.64
C CYS A 30 2.31 -15.60 18.72
N GLU A 31 3.31 -16.44 18.54
CA GLU A 31 4.28 -16.22 17.48
C GLU A 31 3.60 -16.42 16.11
N TYR A 32 3.97 -15.62 15.11
CA TYR A 32 3.55 -15.88 13.75
C TYR A 32 3.97 -17.29 13.36
N PRO A 33 3.07 -18.08 12.71
CA PRO A 33 3.44 -19.38 12.22
C PRO A 33 4.70 -19.23 11.37
N SER A 34 5.80 -19.83 11.80
CA SER A 34 7.01 -19.91 10.98
C SER A 34 6.75 -20.97 9.89
N GLU A 35 5.98 -20.61 8.90
CA GLU A 35 5.94 -21.37 7.67
C GLU A 35 7.23 -21.08 6.90
N THR A 36 8.28 -21.77 7.27
CA THR A 36 9.33 -22.04 6.30
C THR A 36 8.66 -22.79 5.18
N LEU A 37 8.55 -22.16 4.02
CA LEU A 37 8.11 -22.84 2.81
C LEU A 37 8.98 -24.09 2.69
N SER A 38 8.38 -25.27 2.90
CA SER A 38 9.12 -26.52 2.81
C SER A 38 9.62 -26.73 1.38
N ASP A 39 10.77 -27.40 1.24
CA ASP A 39 11.28 -27.74 -0.10
C ASP A 39 10.24 -28.51 -0.92
N ASP A 40 9.41 -29.32 -0.26
CA ASP A 40 8.31 -30.05 -0.88
C ASP A 40 7.21 -29.10 -1.38
N PHE A 41 6.84 -28.08 -0.61
CA PHE A 41 5.90 -27.05 -1.05
C PHE A 41 6.46 -26.27 -2.26
N LEU A 42 7.71 -25.84 -2.19
CA LEU A 42 8.35 -25.14 -3.30
C LEU A 42 8.46 -26.01 -4.55
N TYR A 43 8.79 -27.29 -4.38
CA TYR A 43 8.81 -28.28 -5.48
C TYR A 43 7.46 -28.38 -6.17
N HIS A 44 6.39 -28.56 -5.40
CA HIS A 44 5.03 -28.64 -5.95
C HIS A 44 4.54 -27.32 -6.52
N TRP A 45 4.86 -26.20 -5.89
CA TRP A 45 4.49 -24.86 -6.36
C TRP A 45 5.10 -24.55 -7.72
N PHE A 46 6.37 -24.86 -7.91
CA PHE A 46 7.06 -24.67 -9.18
C PHE A 46 6.91 -25.86 -10.14
N ASN A 47 5.94 -26.74 -9.89
CA ASN A 47 5.67 -27.94 -10.70
C ASN A 47 6.91 -28.82 -10.91
N GLY A 48 7.71 -28.99 -9.87
CA GLY A 48 8.94 -29.77 -9.88
C GLY A 48 10.13 -29.11 -10.54
N SER A 49 9.99 -27.86 -11.00
CA SER A 49 11.08 -27.09 -11.61
C SER A 49 11.72 -26.18 -10.54
N THR A 50 12.76 -26.69 -9.89
CA THR A 50 13.56 -25.91 -8.94
C THR A 50 14.71 -25.15 -9.59
N GLN A 51 14.97 -25.40 -10.87
CA GLN A 51 15.98 -24.72 -11.65
C GLN A 51 15.39 -24.22 -12.96
N ALA A 52 15.72 -22.99 -13.32
CA ALA A 52 15.47 -22.54 -14.67
C ALA A 52 16.22 -23.48 -15.64
N PRO A 53 15.63 -23.87 -16.78
CA PRO A 53 16.33 -24.62 -17.79
C PRO A 53 17.68 -23.97 -18.10
N ASP A 54 18.74 -24.78 -18.31
CA ASP A 54 20.12 -24.26 -18.53
C ASP A 54 20.20 -23.23 -19.66
N ASP A 55 19.28 -23.33 -20.62
CA ASP A 55 19.18 -22.41 -21.77
C ASP A 55 18.24 -21.20 -21.54
N ALA A 56 17.58 -21.10 -20.36
CA ALA A 56 16.60 -20.04 -20.13
C ALA A 56 17.24 -18.65 -20.18
N LEU A 57 18.45 -18.49 -19.66
CA LEU A 57 19.18 -17.24 -19.67
C LEU A 57 19.63 -16.88 -21.09
N GLU A 58 20.10 -17.86 -21.87
CA GLU A 58 20.46 -17.66 -23.27
C GLU A 58 19.25 -17.27 -24.10
N ARG A 59 18.12 -17.97 -23.97
CA ARG A 59 16.85 -17.62 -24.63
C ARG A 59 16.38 -16.23 -24.27
N TRP A 60 16.49 -15.84 -22.99
CA TRP A 60 16.12 -14.50 -22.55
C TRP A 60 17.02 -13.43 -23.22
N HIS A 61 18.34 -13.65 -23.28
CA HIS A 61 19.26 -12.73 -23.96
C HIS A 61 18.98 -12.66 -25.46
N GLU A 62 18.71 -13.78 -26.12
CA GLU A 62 18.34 -13.79 -27.55
C GLU A 62 17.02 -13.04 -27.77
N GLN A 63 16.02 -13.23 -26.92
CA GLN A 63 14.76 -12.49 -27.01
C GLN A 63 14.96 -10.99 -26.82
N GLN A 64 15.81 -10.58 -25.87
CA GLN A 64 16.17 -9.17 -25.68
C GLN A 64 16.87 -8.59 -26.89
N LYS A 65 17.81 -9.32 -27.44
CA LYS A 65 18.52 -8.91 -28.66
C LYS A 65 17.57 -8.77 -29.85
N CYS A 66 16.73 -9.76 -30.09
CA CYS A 66 15.70 -9.68 -31.15
C CYS A 66 14.74 -8.51 -30.94
N ALA A 67 14.33 -8.24 -29.71
CA ALA A 67 13.49 -7.11 -29.39
C ALA A 67 14.18 -5.77 -29.67
N GLN A 68 15.47 -5.65 -29.38
CA GLN A 68 16.26 -4.45 -29.69
C GLN A 68 16.49 -4.26 -31.19
N GLU A 69 16.75 -5.33 -31.94
CA GLU A 69 16.96 -5.29 -33.39
C GLU A 69 15.67 -5.01 -34.18
N SER A 70 14.51 -5.41 -33.62
CA SER A 70 13.18 -5.19 -34.23
C SER A 70 12.44 -4.02 -33.65
N PHE A 71 13.11 -3.12 -32.92
CA PHE A 71 12.49 -2.01 -32.20
C PHE A 71 11.80 -1.05 -33.17
N ASP A 72 10.49 -1.03 -33.10
CA ASP A 72 9.61 -0.10 -33.83
C ASP A 72 8.83 0.72 -32.81
N GLU A 73 9.21 1.96 -32.62
CA GLU A 73 8.60 2.85 -31.64
C GLU A 73 7.08 3.03 -31.83
N SER A 74 6.61 2.90 -33.09
CA SER A 74 5.19 3.01 -33.40
C SER A 74 4.34 1.85 -32.88
N LYS A 75 5.00 0.73 -32.52
CA LYS A 75 4.36 -0.48 -31.97
C LYS A 75 4.49 -0.61 -30.45
N LEU A 76 5.09 0.36 -29.78
CA LEU A 76 5.24 0.34 -28.34
C LEU A 76 3.92 0.65 -27.65
N LEU A 77 3.62 -0.13 -26.63
CA LEU A 77 2.58 0.17 -25.66
C LEU A 77 3.20 0.98 -24.51
N ARG A 78 2.73 2.19 -24.31
CA ARG A 78 3.20 3.07 -23.22
C ARG A 78 2.32 2.88 -22.00
N VAL A 79 2.88 2.20 -21.01
CA VAL A 79 2.17 1.85 -19.79
C VAL A 79 2.68 2.68 -18.63
N LEU A 80 1.78 3.39 -17.95
CA LEU A 80 2.07 3.93 -16.62
C LEU A 80 1.83 2.83 -15.58
N HIS A 81 2.79 2.55 -14.73
CA HIS A 81 2.62 1.70 -13.55
C HIS A 81 2.89 2.52 -12.28
N ILE A 82 1.92 2.55 -11.38
CA ILE A 82 2.04 3.18 -10.06
C ILE A 82 1.54 2.23 -8.99
N SER A 83 2.08 2.38 -7.78
CA SER A 83 1.77 1.55 -6.61
C SER A 83 2.11 2.29 -5.32
N ASP A 84 1.53 1.86 -4.22
CA ASP A 84 1.95 2.21 -2.85
C ASP A 84 2.00 3.74 -2.62
N LEU A 85 0.96 4.45 -3.02
CA LEU A 85 0.91 5.90 -2.88
C LEU A 85 0.71 6.36 -1.44
N HIS A 86 0.05 5.54 -0.60
CA HIS A 86 -0.19 5.78 0.83
C HIS A 86 -0.45 7.25 1.15
N VAL A 87 -1.47 7.83 0.50
CA VAL A 87 -1.74 9.26 0.65
C VAL A 87 -2.30 9.58 2.03
N ASP A 88 -1.65 10.51 2.72
CA ASP A 88 -2.12 11.01 4.01
C ASP A 88 -2.76 12.40 3.87
N GLY A 89 -4.08 12.42 3.87
CA GLY A 89 -4.87 13.65 3.83
C GLY A 89 -4.78 14.50 5.10
N ARG A 90 -4.19 13.97 6.17
CA ARG A 90 -4.02 14.64 7.46
C ARG A 90 -2.58 15.06 7.72
N TYR A 91 -1.68 14.82 6.76
CA TYR A 91 -0.30 15.26 6.85
C TYR A 91 -0.21 16.77 7.12
N MET A 92 0.52 17.13 8.15
CA MET A 92 0.66 18.53 8.58
C MET A 92 2.12 18.97 8.55
N VAL A 93 2.43 19.86 7.62
CA VAL A 93 3.77 20.47 7.53
C VAL A 93 4.12 21.16 8.83
N GLY A 94 5.33 20.91 9.34
CA GLY A 94 5.84 21.49 10.57
C GLY A 94 5.44 20.75 11.85
N SER A 95 4.63 19.68 11.76
CA SER A 95 4.35 18.77 12.88
C SER A 95 5.55 17.84 13.15
N GLU A 96 5.51 17.07 14.24
CA GLU A 96 6.60 16.17 14.59
C GLU A 96 6.69 14.98 13.64
N SER A 97 7.85 14.78 13.05
CA SER A 97 8.14 13.66 12.15
C SER A 97 8.98 12.56 12.81
N ASN A 98 9.56 12.79 13.98
CA ASN A 98 10.32 11.80 14.74
C ASN A 98 9.49 11.26 15.91
N CYS A 99 8.41 10.58 15.60
CA CYS A 99 7.49 10.05 16.58
C CYS A 99 7.44 8.51 16.51
N THR A 100 8.55 7.86 16.77
CA THR A 100 8.61 6.41 16.86
C THR A 100 7.95 5.93 18.15
N PHE A 101 6.71 5.46 18.04
CA PHE A 101 6.02 4.76 19.10
C PHE A 101 5.63 3.37 18.60
N GLY A 102 6.48 2.36 18.88
CA GLY A 102 6.29 1.00 18.39
C GLY A 102 6.33 0.92 16.86
N GLU A 103 5.44 0.12 16.29
CA GLU A 103 5.26 -0.01 14.83
C GLU A 103 4.27 1.00 14.26
N THR A 104 3.67 1.84 15.08
CA THR A 104 2.60 2.76 14.68
C THR A 104 3.15 4.08 14.16
N ARG A 105 2.71 4.47 12.96
CA ARG A 105 3.19 5.64 12.24
C ARG A 105 2.24 6.83 12.43
N TYR A 106 2.21 7.40 13.64
CA TYR A 106 1.41 8.61 13.93
C TYR A 106 2.18 9.91 13.72
N CYS A 107 3.21 9.86 12.91
CA CYS A 107 4.03 11.03 12.62
C CYS A 107 3.36 11.95 11.62
N CYS A 108 3.80 13.19 11.59
CA CYS A 108 3.37 14.21 10.66
C CYS A 108 1.90 14.65 10.76
N HIS A 109 1.28 14.43 11.92
CA HIS A 109 -0.07 14.91 12.22
C HIS A 109 -0.06 15.98 13.31
N SER A 110 -1.16 16.71 13.46
CA SER A 110 -1.31 17.74 14.49
C SER A 110 -1.08 17.24 15.92
N ILE A 111 -1.34 15.96 16.15
CA ILE A 111 -1.17 15.27 17.44
C ILE A 111 0.18 14.58 17.60
N SER A 112 1.02 14.61 16.57
CA SER A 112 2.31 13.92 16.59
C SER A 112 3.27 14.58 17.56
N ALA A 113 3.82 13.81 18.49
CA ALA A 113 4.79 14.27 19.46
C ALA A 113 5.99 13.33 19.50
N ASN A 114 7.17 13.88 19.82
CA ASN A 114 8.32 13.06 20.11
C ASN A 114 8.01 12.14 21.30
N LYS A 115 8.47 10.87 21.24
CA LYS A 115 8.22 9.85 22.27
C LYS A 115 8.56 10.31 23.70
N ASP A 116 9.59 11.14 23.84
CA ASP A 116 10.05 11.62 25.14
C ASP A 116 9.15 12.73 25.71
N LEU A 117 8.26 13.29 24.89
CA LEU A 117 7.36 14.38 25.23
C LEU A 117 5.87 13.96 25.26
N TRP A 118 5.56 12.74 24.80
CA TRP A 118 4.19 12.24 24.65
C TRP A 118 3.31 12.42 25.88
N SER A 119 3.85 12.27 27.08
CA SER A 119 3.07 12.32 28.34
C SER A 119 2.80 13.74 28.85
N LYS A 120 3.38 14.79 28.26
CA LYS A 120 3.42 16.12 28.89
C LYS A 120 2.66 17.22 28.14
N THR A 121 2.18 17.02 26.91
CA THR A 121 1.97 18.20 26.06
C THR A 121 0.79 18.18 25.08
N ILE A 122 -0.11 17.23 25.13
CA ILE A 122 -1.31 17.32 24.27
C ILE A 122 -2.40 18.08 25.01
N THR A 123 -2.47 19.38 24.80
CA THR A 123 -3.65 20.18 25.09
C THR A 123 -4.39 20.43 23.77
N ASP A 124 -5.69 20.15 23.79
CA ASP A 124 -6.59 20.39 22.65
C ASP A 124 -6.25 19.66 21.32
N GLY A 125 -5.54 18.54 21.39
CA GLY A 125 -5.22 17.72 20.21
C GLY A 125 -4.16 18.31 19.28
N VAL A 126 -3.40 19.29 19.71
CA VAL A 126 -2.30 19.90 18.96
C VAL A 126 -1.04 19.96 19.83
N VAL A 127 0.10 19.53 19.28
CA VAL A 127 1.40 19.63 19.94
C VAL A 127 1.95 21.05 19.77
N PRO A 128 2.33 21.75 20.87
CA PRO A 128 2.92 23.05 20.79
C PRO A 128 4.23 23.04 19.97
N ARG A 129 4.41 24.05 19.10
CA ARG A 129 5.58 24.15 18.21
C ARG A 129 6.91 24.08 18.95
N ALA A 130 6.97 24.55 20.20
CA ALA A 130 8.17 24.48 21.03
C ALA A 130 8.59 23.04 21.40
N ASN A 131 7.71 22.07 21.21
CA ASN A 131 7.93 20.67 21.55
C ASN A 131 8.16 19.79 20.32
N ILE A 132 8.31 20.39 19.14
CA ILE A 132 8.61 19.71 17.88
C ILE A 132 10.12 19.64 17.71
N SER A 133 10.67 18.45 17.64
CA SER A 133 12.11 18.19 17.51
C SER A 133 12.55 18.04 16.05
N ALA A 134 11.68 17.46 15.23
CA ALA A 134 11.92 17.21 13.80
C ALA A 134 10.68 17.62 12.99
N PRO A 135 10.59 18.86 12.52
CA PRO A 135 9.42 19.34 11.80
C PRO A 135 9.28 18.66 10.44
N ALA A 136 8.07 18.18 10.16
CA ALA A 136 7.71 17.57 8.89
C ALA A 136 7.85 18.54 7.72
N HIS A 137 8.46 18.10 6.63
CA HIS A 137 8.72 18.91 5.45
C HIS A 137 7.53 18.94 4.49
N TYR A 138 7.48 19.96 3.63
CA TYR A 138 6.40 20.13 2.65
C TYR A 138 6.28 18.95 1.66
N TRP A 139 7.40 18.39 1.26
CA TRP A 139 7.45 17.27 0.31
C TRP A 139 7.41 15.87 0.95
N GLY A 140 7.07 15.79 2.23
CA GLY A 140 7.05 14.54 2.96
C GLY A 140 8.24 14.35 3.89
N ASN A 141 8.21 13.24 4.61
CA ASN A 141 9.28 12.79 5.47
C ASN A 141 9.31 11.25 5.45
N TYR A 142 10.50 10.65 5.56
CA TYR A 142 10.70 9.20 5.47
C TYR A 142 9.98 8.39 6.57
N THR A 143 9.58 9.04 7.64
CA THR A 143 8.83 8.44 8.75
C THR A 143 7.33 8.63 8.65
N CYS A 144 6.84 9.20 7.55
CA CYS A 144 5.44 9.56 7.36
C CYS A 144 4.95 9.09 5.99
N ASP A 145 3.64 8.91 5.88
CA ASP A 145 2.99 8.66 4.61
C ASP A 145 2.99 9.91 3.72
N ALA A 146 2.69 9.73 2.45
CA ALA A 146 2.86 10.75 1.44
C ALA A 146 1.86 11.92 1.59
N PRO A 147 2.31 13.19 1.69
CA PRO A 147 1.41 14.33 1.63
C PRO A 147 0.87 14.56 0.22
N TRP A 148 -0.27 15.24 0.11
CA TRP A 148 -0.85 15.63 -1.18
C TRP A 148 0.09 16.47 -2.06
N SER A 149 1.01 17.22 -1.47
CA SER A 149 2.05 17.96 -2.21
C SER A 149 2.97 17.03 -3.00
N LEU A 150 3.38 15.90 -2.40
CA LEU A 150 4.21 14.90 -3.07
C LEU A 150 3.41 14.18 -4.17
N ILE A 151 2.17 13.78 -3.88
CA ILE A 151 1.27 13.17 -4.88
C ILE A 151 1.05 14.11 -6.06
N GLY A 152 0.78 15.39 -5.79
CA GLY A 152 0.63 16.41 -6.83
C GLY A 152 1.87 16.55 -7.70
N SER A 153 3.07 16.56 -7.10
CA SER A 153 4.32 16.62 -7.86
C SER A 153 4.55 15.36 -8.70
N THR A 154 4.16 14.19 -8.20
CA THR A 154 4.21 12.93 -8.94
C THR A 154 3.30 12.99 -10.18
N TYR A 155 2.08 13.51 -10.03
CA TYR A 155 1.15 13.67 -11.15
C TYR A 155 1.63 14.69 -12.18
N GLU A 156 2.28 15.77 -11.74
CA GLU A 156 2.94 16.71 -12.69
C GLU A 156 4.10 16.03 -13.44
N ALA A 157 4.88 15.21 -12.78
CA ALA A 157 5.93 14.43 -13.44
C ALA A 157 5.36 13.45 -14.48
N ILE A 158 4.29 12.72 -14.13
CA ILE A 158 3.57 11.83 -15.06
C ILE A 158 3.05 12.63 -16.28
N ARG A 159 2.43 13.76 -16.04
CA ARG A 159 1.96 14.66 -17.12
C ARG A 159 3.11 15.14 -17.99
N HIS A 160 4.25 15.47 -17.39
CA HIS A 160 5.44 15.92 -18.12
C HIS A 160 6.01 14.82 -19.01
N VAL A 161 6.16 13.61 -18.48
CA VAL A 161 6.65 12.44 -19.25
C VAL A 161 5.71 12.08 -20.39
N GLY A 162 4.39 12.17 -20.15
CA GLY A 162 3.38 11.87 -21.17
C GLY A 162 3.18 12.94 -22.25
N ARG A 163 3.83 14.10 -22.18
CA ARG A 163 3.56 15.24 -23.10
C ARG A 163 3.81 14.93 -24.57
N SER A 164 4.82 14.13 -24.90
CA SER A 164 5.19 13.88 -26.30
C SER A 164 4.38 12.77 -26.94
N HIS A 165 4.02 11.72 -26.19
CA HIS A 165 3.43 10.50 -26.76
C HIS A 165 2.19 9.99 -26.02
N GLY A 166 1.87 10.56 -24.86
CA GLY A 166 0.78 10.08 -24.00
C GLY A 166 1.03 8.71 -23.38
N TYR A 167 -0.04 8.12 -22.87
CA TYR A 167 -0.08 6.77 -22.32
C TYR A 167 -1.19 5.99 -23.00
N ASP A 168 -0.97 4.71 -23.25
CA ASP A 168 -1.97 3.80 -23.83
C ASP A 168 -2.81 3.15 -22.74
N MET A 169 -2.23 2.94 -21.54
CA MET A 169 -2.92 2.43 -20.36
C MET A 169 -2.18 2.76 -19.06
N GLY A 170 -2.92 2.71 -17.95
CA GLY A 170 -2.38 2.77 -16.60
C GLY A 170 -2.58 1.47 -15.84
N LEU A 171 -1.64 1.10 -14.99
CA LEU A 171 -1.72 0.04 -14.01
C LEU A 171 -1.56 0.65 -12.63
N CYS A 172 -2.46 0.33 -11.70
CA CYS A 172 -2.34 0.70 -10.30
C CYS A 172 -2.42 -0.57 -9.46
N THR A 173 -1.37 -0.87 -8.71
CA THR A 173 -1.29 -2.11 -7.95
C THR A 173 -1.67 -1.96 -6.47
N GLY A 174 -2.39 -0.89 -6.15
CA GLY A 174 -3.02 -0.68 -4.84
C GLY A 174 -2.13 0.04 -3.83
N ASP A 175 -2.48 -0.15 -2.57
CA ASP A 175 -1.91 0.51 -1.40
C ASP A 175 -1.94 2.05 -1.52
N LEU A 176 -3.18 2.54 -1.70
CA LEU A 176 -3.47 3.96 -1.90
C LEU A 176 -3.61 4.71 -0.59
N VAL A 177 -4.01 4.00 0.47
CA VAL A 177 -4.47 4.57 1.73
C VAL A 177 -3.36 4.59 2.77
N VAL A 178 -3.40 5.61 3.62
CA VAL A 178 -2.48 5.85 4.72
C VAL A 178 -2.37 4.67 5.70
N HIS A 179 -1.20 4.48 6.32
CA HIS A 179 -0.98 3.51 7.41
C HIS A 179 -1.49 4.05 8.77
N ASP A 180 -2.77 4.26 8.93
CA ASP A 180 -3.34 4.76 10.19
C ASP A 180 -4.33 3.76 10.78
N ASP A 181 -3.80 2.69 11.30
CA ASP A 181 -4.50 1.48 11.70
C ASP A 181 -5.29 1.60 13.02
N LEU A 182 -5.06 2.58 13.87
CA LEU A 182 -5.63 2.54 15.22
C LEU A 182 -6.79 3.50 15.51
N PHE A 183 -6.89 4.68 14.89
CA PHE A 183 -7.83 5.68 15.40
C PHE A 183 -8.77 6.32 14.38
N ARG A 184 -8.47 6.29 13.09
CA ARG A 184 -9.23 7.04 12.08
C ARG A 184 -9.40 6.33 10.75
N TYR A 185 -9.05 5.07 10.70
CA TYR A 185 -9.25 4.25 9.52
C TYR A 185 -10.72 3.91 9.38
N SER A 186 -11.31 4.23 8.27
CA SER A 186 -12.74 4.03 8.02
C SER A 186 -13.00 3.75 6.54
N HIS A 187 -14.14 3.17 6.25
CA HIS A 187 -14.63 3.01 4.88
C HIS A 187 -14.61 4.33 4.11
N ASP A 188 -15.08 5.40 4.75
CA ASP A 188 -15.15 6.72 4.11
C ASP A 188 -13.75 7.26 3.77
N LEU A 189 -12.74 6.98 4.62
CA LEU A 189 -11.36 7.37 4.34
C LEU A 189 -10.80 6.60 3.14
N VAL A 190 -11.03 5.28 3.09
CA VAL A 190 -10.59 4.43 1.97
C VAL A 190 -11.24 4.90 0.67
N GLU A 191 -12.56 5.08 0.66
CA GLU A 191 -13.30 5.55 -0.51
C GLU A 191 -12.83 6.94 -0.95
N TYR A 192 -12.66 7.86 -0.01
CA TYR A 192 -12.18 9.22 -0.30
C TYR A 192 -10.79 9.21 -0.93
N SER A 193 -9.84 8.47 -0.34
CA SER A 193 -8.46 8.39 -0.83
C SER A 193 -8.40 7.79 -2.23
N ALA A 194 -9.03 6.63 -2.41
CA ALA A 194 -9.07 5.95 -3.69
C ALA A 194 -9.73 6.82 -4.78
N ARG A 195 -10.90 7.40 -4.48
CA ARG A 195 -11.64 8.26 -5.42
C ARG A 195 -10.83 9.49 -5.81
N SER A 196 -10.23 10.18 -4.83
CA SER A 196 -9.43 11.37 -5.08
C SER A 196 -8.18 11.08 -5.94
N LEU A 197 -7.51 9.97 -5.66
CA LEU A 197 -6.33 9.55 -6.41
C LEU A 197 -6.69 9.15 -7.86
N PHE A 198 -7.74 8.35 -8.05
CA PHE A 198 -8.14 7.93 -9.39
C PHE A 198 -8.74 9.06 -10.23
N ASP A 199 -9.50 9.97 -9.63
CA ASP A 199 -10.01 11.15 -10.36
C ASP A 199 -8.85 12.04 -10.84
N SER A 200 -7.86 12.29 -9.98
CA SER A 200 -6.66 13.05 -10.33
C SER A 200 -5.81 12.33 -11.39
N LEU A 201 -5.65 11.01 -11.27
CA LEU A 201 -4.94 10.20 -12.25
C LEU A 201 -5.62 10.23 -13.63
N ALA A 202 -6.95 10.10 -13.65
CA ALA A 202 -7.73 10.19 -14.88
C ALA A 202 -7.63 11.55 -15.58
N GLU A 203 -7.48 12.63 -14.81
CA GLU A 203 -7.23 13.97 -15.37
C GLU A 203 -5.82 14.08 -15.96
N VAL A 204 -4.84 13.46 -15.34
CA VAL A 204 -3.43 13.50 -15.78
C VAL A 204 -3.21 12.68 -17.04
N LEU A 205 -3.77 11.47 -17.09
CA LEU A 205 -3.64 10.55 -18.23
C LEU A 205 -4.55 10.94 -19.40
N GLY A 206 -5.67 11.57 -19.10
CA GLY A 206 -6.79 11.74 -20.01
C GLY A 206 -7.86 10.66 -19.80
N ARG A 207 -9.12 11.06 -19.69
CA ARG A 207 -10.26 10.19 -19.34
C ARG A 207 -10.53 9.05 -20.35
N HIS A 208 -9.89 9.08 -21.51
CA HIS A 208 -9.95 8.01 -22.50
C HIS A 208 -8.93 6.90 -22.30
N VAL A 209 -7.91 7.12 -21.47
CA VAL A 209 -6.88 6.12 -21.14
C VAL A 209 -7.41 5.17 -20.09
N PRO A 210 -7.50 3.85 -20.36
CA PRO A 210 -7.97 2.90 -19.38
C PRO A 210 -6.96 2.74 -18.25
N VAL A 211 -7.44 2.72 -17.00
CA VAL A 211 -6.65 2.41 -15.81
C VAL A 211 -7.16 1.11 -15.22
N PHE A 212 -6.28 0.13 -15.11
CA PHE A 212 -6.55 -1.14 -14.46
C PHE A 212 -5.97 -1.10 -13.05
N ALA A 213 -6.82 -1.39 -12.06
CA ALA A 213 -6.42 -1.34 -10.66
C ALA A 213 -6.64 -2.68 -9.97
N THR A 214 -5.75 -2.99 -9.05
CA THR A 214 -5.95 -4.00 -8.01
C THR A 214 -5.97 -3.32 -6.66
N LEU A 215 -6.50 -3.98 -5.65
CA LEU A 215 -6.45 -3.50 -4.27
C LEU A 215 -5.20 -4.05 -3.59
N GLY A 216 -4.51 -3.21 -2.84
CA GLY A 216 -3.47 -3.59 -1.90
C GLY A 216 -4.06 -3.92 -0.52
N ASN A 217 -3.21 -4.27 0.44
CA ASN A 217 -3.68 -4.67 1.76
C ASN A 217 -4.20 -3.49 2.60
N HIS A 218 -3.80 -2.25 2.28
CA HIS A 218 -4.30 -1.03 2.93
C HIS A 218 -5.59 -0.48 2.29
N ASP A 219 -6.09 -1.04 1.21
CA ASP A 219 -7.27 -0.53 0.52
C ASP A 219 -8.58 -1.13 1.03
N SER A 220 -8.57 -1.76 2.20
CA SER A 220 -9.75 -2.30 2.88
C SER A 220 -9.98 -1.64 4.23
N SER A 221 -11.22 -1.66 4.75
CA SER A 221 -11.54 -1.25 6.11
C SER A 221 -12.36 -2.33 6.82
N PRO A 222 -11.84 -2.98 7.89
CA PRO A 222 -10.51 -2.75 8.49
C PRO A 222 -9.35 -3.09 7.54
N GLU A 223 -8.21 -2.43 7.76
CA GLU A 223 -6.97 -2.68 7.05
C GLU A 223 -6.58 -4.16 7.11
N ASN A 224 -6.00 -4.69 6.02
CA ASN A 224 -5.61 -6.11 5.86
C ASN A 224 -6.77 -7.13 5.90
N PHE A 225 -8.02 -6.69 5.93
CA PHE A 225 -9.18 -7.58 6.02
C PHE A 225 -10.04 -7.50 4.78
N TYR A 226 -9.97 -8.55 3.96
CA TYR A 226 -10.85 -8.77 2.82
C TYR A 226 -11.86 -9.86 3.13
N ALA A 227 -13.08 -9.70 2.59
CA ALA A 227 -14.11 -10.70 2.77
C ALA A 227 -13.72 -12.03 2.12
N PRO A 228 -13.84 -13.18 2.81
CA PRO A 228 -13.63 -14.49 2.21
C PRO A 228 -14.57 -14.72 1.03
N HIS A 229 -14.12 -15.45 0.01
CA HIS A 229 -14.96 -15.80 -1.15
C HIS A 229 -16.27 -16.52 -0.79
N ALA A 230 -16.27 -17.26 0.32
CA ALA A 230 -17.46 -17.96 0.82
C ALA A 230 -18.48 -17.02 1.49
N MET A 231 -18.12 -15.76 1.78
CA MET A 231 -19.02 -14.81 2.41
C MET A 231 -20.08 -14.33 1.41
N PRO A 232 -21.38 -14.39 1.77
CA PRO A 232 -22.44 -13.84 0.92
C PRO A 232 -22.22 -12.34 0.64
N LYS A 233 -22.42 -11.91 -0.61
CA LYS A 233 -22.17 -10.53 -1.05
C LYS A 233 -22.84 -9.45 -0.19
N HIS A 234 -24.02 -9.75 0.35
CA HIS A 234 -24.74 -8.81 1.22
C HIS A 234 -24.17 -8.68 2.64
N GLN A 235 -23.20 -9.52 3.01
CA GLN A 235 -22.47 -9.44 4.28
C GLN A 235 -21.03 -8.95 4.07
N SER A 236 -20.57 -8.87 2.82
CA SER A 236 -19.30 -8.29 2.47
C SER A 236 -19.42 -6.76 2.50
N THR A 237 -18.47 -6.09 3.12
CA THR A 237 -18.37 -4.63 3.18
C THR A 237 -17.48 -4.08 2.07
N GLN A 238 -17.09 -4.92 1.12
CA GLN A 238 -16.21 -4.56 -0.01
C GLN A 238 -17.01 -4.21 -1.26
#